data_762b853afa279e71b51cbfbee036220c
#
_entry.id   762b853afa279e71b51cbfbee036220c
#
_cell.length_a   1.000
_cell.length_b   1.000
_cell.length_c   1.000
_cell.angle_alpha   90.00
_cell.angle_beta   90.00
_cell.angle_gamma   90.00
#
_symmetry.space_group_name_H-M   'P 1'
#
loop_
_entity.id
_entity.type
_entity.pdbx_description
1 polymer ?
#
loop_
_entity_poly.entity_id
_entity_poly.type
_entity_poly.pdbx_seq_one_letter_code
_entity_poly.pdbx_strand_id
1 'polypeptide(L)'
;MISEENREIQKLLSLIGLARKAGKLTVGTEAVCDSIRGGKVKLVIASAEASDNTKKRISTCAEYYGVCAEYVAVSPDMLGKAIGKTATACVSIDDENFVKLITSNL
;
A
#
# COMPACT_ATOMS: atom_id res chain seq x y z
N MET A 1 6.93 -17.69 -19.08
CA MET A 1 5.58 -17.14 -19.23
C MET A 1 5.11 -16.56 -17.92
N ILE A 2 4.65 -15.32 -17.94
CA ILE A 2 4.16 -14.65 -16.73
C ILE A 2 2.70 -15.06 -16.49
N SER A 3 2.39 -15.55 -15.31
CA SER A 3 1.02 -15.90 -14.95
C SER A 3 0.14 -14.66 -14.89
N GLU A 4 -1.17 -14.83 -15.02
CA GLU A 4 -2.13 -13.73 -14.90
C GLU A 4 -2.03 -13.04 -13.54
N GLU A 5 -1.83 -13.84 -12.49
CA GLU A 5 -1.63 -13.33 -11.12
C GLU A 5 -0.42 -12.40 -11.03
N ASN A 6 0.69 -12.78 -11.68
CA ASN A 6 1.89 -11.93 -11.72
C ASN A 6 1.67 -10.64 -12.49
N ARG A 7 0.84 -10.68 -13.54
CA ARG A 7 0.49 -9.47 -14.29
C ARG A 7 -0.29 -8.49 -13.43
N GLU A 8 -1.23 -8.99 -12.64
CA GLU A 8 -2.02 -8.16 -11.73
C GLU A 8 -1.14 -7.50 -10.67
N ILE A 9 -0.19 -8.25 -10.12
CA ILE A 9 0.78 -7.73 -9.16
C ILE A 9 1.65 -6.67 -9.81
N GLN A 10 2.17 -6.90 -11.00
CA GLN A 10 3.00 -5.93 -11.72
C GLN A 10 2.22 -4.65 -12.01
N LYS A 11 0.97 -4.77 -12.40
CA LYS A 11 0.09 -3.62 -12.63
C LYS A 11 -0.12 -2.81 -11.37
N LEU A 12 -0.40 -3.50 -10.25
CA LEU A 12 -0.57 -2.87 -8.95
C LEU A 12 0.68 -2.10 -8.55
N LEU A 13 1.85 -2.73 -8.66
CA LEU A 13 3.13 -2.08 -8.31
C LEU A 13 3.42 -0.89 -9.20
N SER A 14 3.08 -0.95 -10.48
CA SER A 14 3.24 0.17 -11.41
C SER A 14 2.37 1.35 -11.01
N LEU A 15 1.13 1.10 -10.62
CA LEU A 15 0.20 2.15 -10.17
C LEU A 15 0.68 2.79 -8.88
N ILE A 16 1.19 1.99 -7.95
CA ILE A 16 1.78 2.48 -6.70
C ILE A 16 2.97 3.39 -7.00
N GLY A 17 3.83 2.99 -7.93
CA GLY A 17 4.97 3.80 -8.37
C GLY A 17 4.54 5.13 -8.97
N LEU A 18 3.48 5.14 -9.76
CA LEU A 18 2.92 6.36 -10.34
C LEU A 18 2.33 7.28 -9.25
N ALA A 19 1.64 6.70 -8.28
CA ALA A 19 1.11 7.47 -7.15
C ALA A 19 2.23 8.14 -6.35
N ARG A 20 3.34 7.44 -6.18
CA ARG A 20 4.53 8.00 -5.51
C ARG A 20 5.07 9.21 -6.28
N LYS A 21 5.22 9.08 -7.58
CA LYS A 21 5.69 10.17 -8.43
C LYS A 21 4.76 11.38 -8.41
N ALA A 22 3.47 11.14 -8.31
CA ALA A 22 2.46 12.19 -8.24
C ALA A 22 2.34 12.85 -6.86
N GLY A 23 3.08 12.36 -5.87
CA GLY A 23 3.03 12.90 -4.51
C GLY A 23 1.76 12.53 -3.76
N LYS A 24 1.09 11.44 -4.16
CA LYS A 24 -0.18 10.99 -3.59
C LYS A 24 -0.03 9.73 -2.72
N LEU A 25 1.19 9.45 -2.26
CA LEU A 25 1.51 8.24 -1.52
C LEU A 25 2.29 8.57 -0.26
N THR A 26 1.94 7.90 0.84
CA THR A 26 2.72 7.92 2.08
C THR A 26 3.34 6.54 2.27
N VAL A 27 4.57 6.48 2.73
CA VAL A 27 5.39 5.26 2.78
C VAL A 27 5.82 4.93 4.19
N GLY A 28 5.66 3.66 4.59
CA GLY A 28 6.14 3.15 5.87
C GLY A 28 5.09 3.16 6.95
N THR A 29 5.19 2.20 7.88
CA THR A 29 4.15 1.96 8.90
C THR A 29 3.87 3.19 9.77
N GLU A 30 4.92 3.83 10.26
CA GLU A 30 4.74 5.01 11.14
C GLU A 30 4.06 6.16 10.41
N ALA A 31 4.57 6.51 9.22
CA ALA A 31 4.03 7.60 8.43
C ALA A 31 2.60 7.31 7.97
N VAL A 32 2.32 6.05 7.60
CA VAL A 32 0.97 5.64 7.21
C VAL A 32 -0.01 5.78 8.38
N CYS A 33 0.38 5.31 9.57
CA CYS A 33 -0.48 5.45 10.75
C CYS A 33 -0.72 6.92 11.12
N ASP A 34 0.30 7.76 11.00
CA ASP A 34 0.14 9.19 11.26
C ASP A 34 -0.81 9.83 10.24
N SER A 35 -0.70 9.46 8.97
CA SER A 35 -1.60 9.95 7.92
C SER A 35 -3.04 9.48 8.14
N ILE A 36 -3.22 8.25 8.60
CA ILE A 36 -4.54 7.71 8.95
C ILE A 36 -5.17 8.57 10.06
N ARG A 37 -4.41 8.86 11.11
CA ARG A 37 -4.88 9.72 12.21
C ARG A 37 -5.25 11.11 11.74
N GLY A 38 -4.53 11.62 10.75
CA GLY A 38 -4.78 12.93 10.16
C GLY A 38 -5.95 12.99 9.19
N GLY A 39 -6.60 11.86 8.93
CA GLY A 39 -7.77 11.79 8.05
C GLY A 39 -7.49 11.90 6.57
N LYS A 40 -6.25 11.77 6.14
CA LYS A 40 -5.84 11.95 4.74
C LYS A 40 -5.89 10.67 3.91
N VAL A 41 -5.84 9.51 4.58
CA VAL A 41 -5.69 8.22 3.89
C VAL A 41 -7.03 7.71 3.39
N LYS A 42 -7.05 7.27 2.13
CA LYS A 42 -8.22 6.65 1.50
C LYS A 42 -8.09 5.15 1.41
N LEU A 43 -6.87 4.64 1.29
CA LEU A 43 -6.62 3.21 1.13
C LEU A 43 -5.20 2.89 1.61
N VAL A 44 -5.03 1.78 2.33
CA VAL A 44 -3.71 1.25 2.70
C VAL A 44 -3.45 -0.01 1.92
N ILE A 45 -2.27 -0.12 1.33
CA ILE A 45 -1.79 -1.35 0.68
C ILE A 45 -0.61 -1.86 1.52
N ALA A 46 -0.72 -3.06 2.04
CA ALA A 46 0.28 -3.66 2.90
C ALA A 46 0.77 -4.99 2.34
N SER A 47 2.03 -5.33 2.63
CA SER A 47 2.57 -6.62 2.29
C SER A 47 1.96 -7.72 3.15
N ALA A 48 1.41 -8.76 2.53
CA ALA A 48 0.92 -9.93 3.25
C ALA A 48 2.08 -10.69 3.94
N GLU A 49 3.31 -10.42 3.53
CA GLU A 49 4.52 -11.04 4.09
C GLU A 49 5.17 -10.18 5.18
N ALA A 50 4.57 -9.07 5.56
CA ALA A 50 5.07 -8.25 6.67
C ALA A 50 4.96 -9.04 7.98
N SER A 51 5.76 -8.66 8.99
CA SER A 51 5.73 -9.33 10.29
C SER A 51 4.35 -9.23 10.93
N ASP A 52 4.03 -10.16 11.80
CA ASP A 52 2.74 -10.17 12.51
C ASP A 52 2.53 -8.90 13.34
N ASN A 53 3.58 -8.41 13.99
CA ASN A 53 3.51 -7.16 14.74
C ASN A 53 3.17 -5.98 13.85
N THR A 54 3.80 -5.90 12.69
CA THR A 54 3.56 -4.82 11.72
C THR A 54 2.13 -4.89 11.17
N LYS A 55 1.68 -6.09 10.78
CA LYS A 55 0.31 -6.28 10.29
C LYS A 55 -0.73 -5.90 11.34
N LYS A 56 -0.50 -6.31 12.58
CA LYS A 56 -1.40 -5.97 13.69
C LYS A 56 -1.48 -4.47 13.91
N ARG A 57 -0.35 -3.78 13.84
CA ARG A 57 -0.28 -2.33 14.00
C ARG A 57 -1.06 -1.61 12.90
N ILE A 58 -0.87 -2.03 11.65
CA ILE A 58 -1.57 -1.47 10.49
C ILE A 58 -3.08 -1.70 10.63
N SER A 59 -3.47 -2.94 10.94
CA SER A 59 -4.88 -3.31 11.09
C SER A 59 -5.56 -2.54 12.22
N THR A 60 -4.92 -2.43 13.35
CA THR A 60 -5.47 -1.70 14.50
C THR A 60 -5.70 -0.24 14.16
N CYS A 61 -4.73 0.40 13.53
CA CYS A 61 -4.83 1.80 13.13
C CYS A 61 -5.92 2.00 12.08
N ALA A 62 -5.92 1.16 11.05
CA ALA A 62 -6.90 1.25 9.96
C ALA A 62 -8.32 1.01 10.47
N GLU A 63 -8.53 -0.01 11.28
CA GLU A 63 -9.85 -0.33 11.83
C GLU A 63 -10.38 0.78 12.72
N TYR A 64 -9.53 1.32 13.57
CA TYR A 64 -9.94 2.39 14.48
C TYR A 64 -10.47 3.61 13.74
N TYR A 65 -9.86 3.95 12.61
CA TYR A 65 -10.23 5.12 11.82
C TYR A 65 -11.11 4.81 10.62
N GLY A 66 -11.55 3.55 10.46
CA GLY A 66 -12.44 3.16 9.37
C GLY A 66 -11.81 3.20 7.99
N VAL A 67 -10.51 2.97 7.89
CA VAL A 67 -9.77 2.96 6.62
C VAL A 67 -9.60 1.52 6.14
N CYS A 68 -9.80 1.30 4.84
CA CYS A 68 -9.60 0.00 4.23
C CYS A 68 -8.11 -0.31 4.10
N ALA A 69 -7.69 -1.47 4.57
CA ALA A 69 -6.32 -1.97 4.41
C ALA A 69 -6.36 -3.28 3.63
N GLU A 70 -5.68 -3.31 2.48
CA GLU A 70 -5.57 -4.49 1.64
C GLU A 70 -4.18 -5.10 1.78
N TYR A 71 -4.15 -6.39 2.10
CA TYR A 71 -2.90 -7.15 2.22
C TYR A 71 -2.67 -7.90 0.93
N VAL A 72 -1.58 -7.56 0.24
CA VAL A 72 -1.31 -8.09 -1.10
C VAL A 72 -0.12 -9.06 -1.09
N ALA A 73 -0.11 -9.99 -2.04
CA ALA A 73 0.90 -11.06 -2.13
C ALA A 73 2.21 -10.54 -2.75
N VAL A 74 2.81 -9.56 -2.09
CA VAL A 74 4.12 -9.02 -2.46
C VAL A 74 4.99 -8.94 -1.22
N SER A 75 6.30 -9.11 -1.39
CA SER A 75 7.23 -8.93 -0.28
C SER A 75 7.43 -7.45 0.03
N PRO A 76 7.90 -7.11 1.23
CA PRO A 76 8.30 -5.74 1.53
C PRO A 76 9.36 -5.21 0.55
N ASP A 77 10.26 -6.07 0.08
CA ASP A 77 11.29 -5.69 -0.91
C ASP A 77 10.65 -5.30 -2.24
N MET A 78 9.69 -6.07 -2.71
CA MET A 78 8.97 -5.77 -3.96
C MET A 78 8.21 -4.45 -3.86
N LEU A 79 7.52 -4.25 -2.76
CA LEU A 79 6.77 -3.03 -2.52
C LEU A 79 7.69 -1.81 -2.44
N GLY A 80 8.81 -1.94 -1.72
CA GLY A 80 9.81 -0.89 -1.63
C GLY A 80 10.42 -0.54 -2.98
N LYS A 81 10.78 -1.55 -3.76
CA LYS A 81 11.38 -1.35 -5.08
C LYS A 81 10.46 -0.56 -6.01
N ALA A 82 9.16 -0.79 -5.93
CA ALA A 82 8.18 -0.08 -6.77
C ALA A 82 8.19 1.44 -6.54
N ILE A 83 8.62 1.88 -5.38
CA ILE A 83 8.62 3.30 -5.00
C ILE A 83 10.02 3.88 -4.80
N GLY A 84 11.06 3.15 -5.25
CA GLY A 84 12.44 3.61 -5.14
C GLY A 84 13.05 3.51 -3.75
N LYS A 85 12.53 2.62 -2.91
CA LYS A 85 13.04 2.34 -1.56
C LYS A 85 13.60 0.93 -1.49
N THR A 86 14.35 0.61 -0.44
CA THR A 86 14.88 -0.74 -0.24
C THR A 86 13.76 -1.73 0.09
N ALA A 87 12.94 -1.39 1.08
CA ALA A 87 11.83 -2.21 1.50
C ALA A 87 10.81 -1.36 2.24
N THR A 88 9.54 -1.72 2.17
CA THR A 88 8.49 -1.12 2.99
C THR A 88 7.36 -2.12 3.23
N ALA A 89 6.83 -2.13 4.43
CA ALA A 89 5.74 -3.03 4.79
C ALA A 89 4.39 -2.56 4.26
N CYS A 90 4.22 -1.26 4.08
CA CYS A 90 2.96 -0.70 3.59
C CYS A 90 3.13 0.69 3.00
N VAL A 91 2.12 1.07 2.23
CA VAL A 91 1.97 2.42 1.68
C VAL A 91 0.52 2.82 1.85
N SER A 92 0.24 4.11 1.88
CA SER A 92 -1.13 4.61 1.85
C SER A 92 -1.34 5.52 0.66
N ILE A 93 -2.56 5.52 0.14
CA ILE A 93 -2.95 6.30 -1.02
C ILE A 93 -3.90 7.40 -0.55
N ASP A 94 -3.57 8.65 -0.88
CA ASP A 94 -4.29 9.84 -0.40
C ASP A 94 -5.21 10.47 -1.45
N ASP A 95 -5.27 9.88 -2.65
CA ASP A 95 -5.99 10.43 -3.79
C ASP A 95 -7.03 9.42 -4.30
N GLU A 96 -8.28 9.87 -4.41
CA GLU A 96 -9.38 9.02 -4.85
C GLU A 96 -9.20 8.45 -6.26
N ASN A 97 -8.59 9.20 -7.16
CA ASN A 97 -8.37 8.72 -8.53
C ASN A 97 -7.43 7.52 -8.54
N PHE A 98 -6.34 7.59 -7.78
CA PHE A 98 -5.43 6.45 -7.64
C PHE A 98 -6.07 5.29 -6.88
N VAL A 99 -6.92 5.58 -5.89
CA VAL A 99 -7.66 4.53 -5.19
C VAL A 99 -8.52 3.73 -6.17
N LYS A 100 -9.23 4.42 -7.04
CA LYS A 100 -10.08 3.77 -8.06
C LYS A 100 -9.26 2.89 -8.99
N LEU A 101 -8.13 3.41 -9.48
CA LEU A 101 -7.24 2.66 -10.37
C LEU A 101 -6.66 1.43 -9.70
N ILE A 102 -6.20 1.58 -8.47
CA ILE A 102 -5.59 0.49 -7.71
C ILE A 102 -6.64 -0.55 -7.32
N THR A 103 -7.79 -0.13 -6.85
CA THR A 103 -8.88 -1.03 -6.46
C THR A 103 -9.34 -1.90 -7.62
N SER A 104 -9.34 -1.36 -8.84
CA SER A 104 -9.67 -2.11 -10.05
C SER A 104 -8.72 -3.27 -10.31
N ASN A 105 -7.55 -3.28 -9.68
CA ASN A 105 -6.51 -4.29 -9.86
C ASN A 105 -6.27 -5.16 -8.61
N LEU A 106 -7.16 -5.09 -7.65
CA LEU A 106 -7.08 -5.90 -6.43
C LEU A 106 -7.90 -7.19 -6.51
#